data_3a65beec13caa4df81d6500753b232d4
#
_entry.id   3a65beec13caa4df81d6500753b232d4
#
_cell.length_a   1.000
_cell.length_b   1.000
_cell.length_c   1.000
_cell.angle_alpha   90.00
_cell.angle_beta   90.00
_cell.angle_gamma   90.00
#
_symmetry.space_group_name_H-M   'P 1'
#
loop_
_entity.id
_entity.type
_entity.pdbx_description
1 polymer ?
#
loop_
_entity_poly.entity_id
_entity_poly.type
_entity_poly.pdbx_seq_one_letter_code
_entity_poly.pdbx_strand_id
1 'polypeptide(L)'
;MPAGRQLAFVQPVPRHLVHRASVAEVFVTDAVAGEGDRFLVAAQWPRDHALYHPDGSGCADPLLFAETIRQTLVFLAHEYYGVPLGYRFVGRDMDFEFTERSVLKVGAVPLPVVLEVSWAWADHRPPQRYGMRIEAVLTVGGVPCGRGSLRVVAVDEKRYGLLRRRAGRPASPVPPVSPVSPVSPAGAASPDGLPPGGAVSPGGAGGVVSPVSSGGAGRGVGAGRLAAQRVGRLRAKDSVLRPGGRAGEWDLELDLGHAILFDHPTDHVPLMVLLEGFRQLGYLQTSEGGAAVPHTLAGASVACLAFAELDVPVRLVMTQHRAPADAGGPVLLRVEAVQRGVLLSTASMSWTAERGVPVAAPGSA
;
A
#
# COMPACT_ATOMS: atom_id res chain seq x y z
N MET A 1 -2.90 -31.50 11.92
CA MET A 1 -3.82 -30.50 11.38
C MET A 1 -5.19 -30.82 11.94
N PRO A 2 -5.85 -29.91 12.73
CA PRO A 2 -7.26 -30.14 13.05
C PRO A 2 -8.02 -30.11 11.72
N ALA A 3 -8.89 -31.11 11.55
CA ALA A 3 -9.67 -31.29 10.34
C ALA A 3 -10.51 -30.04 10.05
N GLY A 4 -10.18 -29.31 8.98
CA GLY A 4 -11.17 -28.91 8.04
C GLY A 4 -11.72 -27.51 8.01
N ARG A 5 -11.19 -26.45 8.60
CA ARG A 5 -11.66 -25.12 8.16
C ARG A 5 -10.91 -24.71 6.88
N GLN A 6 -11.62 -24.67 5.75
CA GLN A 6 -11.11 -24.12 4.51
C GLN A 6 -11.08 -22.60 4.60
N LEU A 7 -10.04 -21.98 3.98
CA LEU A 7 -9.97 -20.53 3.81
C LEU A 7 -11.13 -20.04 2.94
N ALA A 8 -11.73 -18.92 3.34
CA ALA A 8 -12.83 -18.28 2.63
C ALA A 8 -12.34 -17.05 1.87
N PHE A 9 -12.80 -16.89 0.60
CA PHE A 9 -12.50 -15.75 -0.26
C PHE A 9 -13.75 -14.92 -0.61
N VAL A 10 -14.81 -15.06 0.21
CA VAL A 10 -16.15 -14.54 -0.13
C VAL A 10 -16.31 -13.07 0.21
N GLN A 11 -15.72 -12.62 1.32
CA GLN A 11 -15.86 -11.25 1.82
C GLN A 11 -14.59 -10.80 2.53
N PRO A 12 -14.27 -9.48 2.51
CA PRO A 12 -13.13 -8.97 3.25
C PRO A 12 -13.37 -9.04 4.76
N VAL A 13 -12.28 -9.16 5.54
CA VAL A 13 -12.33 -9.00 6.99
C VAL A 13 -12.80 -7.58 7.37
N PRO A 14 -13.29 -7.33 8.60
CA PRO A 14 -13.71 -6.00 9.02
C PRO A 14 -12.58 -4.97 8.83
N ARG A 15 -12.86 -3.89 8.09
CA ARG A 15 -11.87 -2.88 7.67
C ARG A 15 -11.07 -2.26 8.83
N HIS A 16 -11.67 -2.13 10.01
CA HIS A 16 -11.00 -1.59 11.19
C HIS A 16 -9.92 -2.52 11.75
N LEU A 17 -10.01 -3.84 11.51
CA LEU A 17 -8.99 -4.82 11.89
C LEU A 17 -7.75 -4.80 10.99
N VAL A 18 -7.80 -4.07 9.89
CA VAL A 18 -6.66 -3.88 8.96
C VAL A 18 -6.26 -2.41 8.81
N HIS A 19 -6.83 -1.53 9.66
CA HIS A 19 -6.62 -0.09 9.64
C HIS A 19 -6.87 0.51 8.25
N ARG A 20 -8.05 0.23 7.68
CA ARG A 20 -8.52 0.86 6.45
C ARG A 20 -9.84 1.59 6.68
N ALA A 21 -10.01 2.75 6.04
CA ALA A 21 -11.26 3.49 6.06
C ALA A 21 -12.24 2.98 4.99
N SER A 22 -11.73 2.56 3.84
CA SER A 22 -12.53 2.01 2.74
C SER A 22 -12.54 0.48 2.75
N VAL A 23 -13.72 -0.14 2.59
CA VAL A 23 -13.85 -1.60 2.40
C VAL A 23 -13.19 -2.03 1.10
N ALA A 24 -13.19 -1.19 0.06
CA ALA A 24 -12.57 -1.47 -1.23
C ALA A 24 -11.03 -1.63 -1.14
N GLU A 25 -10.43 -1.12 -0.06
CA GLU A 25 -8.98 -1.22 0.20
C GLU A 25 -8.62 -2.41 1.11
N VAL A 26 -9.57 -3.31 1.41
CA VAL A 26 -9.34 -4.50 2.25
C VAL A 26 -9.16 -5.72 1.36
N PHE A 27 -7.97 -6.29 1.35
CA PHE A 27 -7.63 -7.45 0.53
C PHE A 27 -7.71 -8.76 1.31
N VAL A 28 -7.41 -8.76 2.62
CA VAL A 28 -7.53 -9.95 3.49
C VAL A 28 -8.99 -10.35 3.63
N THR A 29 -9.27 -11.65 3.46
CA THR A 29 -10.63 -12.19 3.50
C THR A 29 -10.84 -13.19 4.64
N ASP A 30 -9.80 -13.92 5.06
CA ASP A 30 -9.90 -14.91 6.13
C ASP A 30 -8.51 -15.23 6.70
N ALA A 31 -8.46 -15.81 7.90
CA ALA A 31 -7.27 -16.45 8.43
C ALA A 31 -7.62 -17.68 9.27
N VAL A 32 -6.72 -18.66 9.23
CA VAL A 32 -6.83 -19.90 10.03
C VAL A 32 -5.51 -20.10 10.76
N ALA A 33 -5.58 -20.27 12.08
CA ALA A 33 -4.41 -20.60 12.88
C ALA A 33 -3.95 -22.06 12.60
N GLY A 34 -2.65 -22.23 12.45
CA GLY A 34 -1.97 -23.51 12.35
C GLY A 34 -1.37 -23.96 13.68
N GLU A 35 -0.30 -24.75 13.63
CA GLU A 35 0.44 -25.15 14.82
C GLU A 35 1.38 -24.03 15.27
N GLY A 36 1.41 -23.76 16.57
CA GLY A 36 2.20 -22.68 17.15
C GLY A 36 1.75 -21.32 16.62
N ASP A 37 2.74 -20.47 16.31
CA ASP A 37 2.52 -19.12 15.80
C ASP A 37 2.48 -19.10 14.25
N ARG A 38 1.83 -20.09 13.62
CA ARG A 38 1.64 -20.18 12.17
C ARG A 38 0.19 -19.93 11.78
N PHE A 39 0.01 -19.31 10.62
CA PHE A 39 -1.30 -18.98 10.07
C PHE A 39 -1.33 -19.22 8.57
N LEU A 40 -2.50 -19.58 8.07
CA LEU A 40 -2.85 -19.44 6.66
C LEU A 40 -3.79 -18.26 6.53
N VAL A 41 -3.45 -17.30 5.70
CA VAL A 41 -4.24 -16.08 5.49
C VAL A 41 -4.66 -16.00 4.03
N ALA A 42 -5.97 -15.89 3.81
CA ALA A 42 -6.54 -15.69 2.49
C ALA A 42 -6.64 -14.19 2.17
N ALA A 43 -6.34 -13.85 0.93
CA ALA A 43 -6.63 -12.53 0.40
C ALA A 43 -7.10 -12.63 -1.05
N GLN A 44 -7.80 -11.60 -1.53
CA GLN A 44 -8.26 -11.52 -2.91
C GLN A 44 -7.78 -10.22 -3.53
N TRP A 45 -6.98 -10.32 -4.59
CA TRP A 45 -6.53 -9.16 -5.34
C TRP A 45 -7.49 -8.85 -6.50
N PRO A 46 -7.93 -7.60 -6.62
CA PRO A 46 -8.84 -7.22 -7.69
C PRO A 46 -8.17 -7.33 -9.07
N ARG A 47 -8.97 -7.57 -10.10
CA ARG A 47 -8.49 -7.60 -11.49
C ARG A 47 -7.95 -6.27 -11.97
N ASP A 48 -8.54 -5.20 -11.49
CA ASP A 48 -8.15 -3.83 -11.74
C ASP A 48 -8.36 -3.03 -10.46
N HIS A 49 -7.31 -2.37 -10.04
CA HIS A 49 -7.33 -1.52 -8.86
C HIS A 49 -6.93 -0.11 -9.26
N ALA A 50 -7.59 0.87 -8.69
CA ALA A 50 -7.42 2.25 -9.09
C ALA A 50 -5.97 2.78 -8.99
N LEU A 51 -5.14 2.24 -8.08
CA LEU A 51 -3.71 2.57 -7.94
C LEU A 51 -2.82 1.38 -8.33
N TYR A 52 -3.13 0.19 -7.81
CA TYR A 52 -2.35 -1.04 -8.01
C TYR A 52 -2.87 -1.80 -9.24
N HIS A 53 -2.88 -1.14 -10.40
CA HIS A 53 -3.30 -1.76 -11.65
C HIS A 53 -2.25 -2.76 -12.16
N PRO A 54 -2.64 -3.75 -12.96
CA PRO A 54 -1.70 -4.70 -13.57
C PRO A 54 -0.61 -3.96 -14.37
N ASP A 55 0.59 -4.52 -14.39
CA ASP A 55 1.70 -4.02 -15.18
C ASP A 55 1.54 -4.33 -16.69
N GLY A 56 2.52 -3.92 -17.51
CA GLY A 56 2.51 -4.12 -18.97
C GLY A 56 2.50 -5.59 -19.39
N SER A 57 2.93 -6.52 -18.51
CA SER A 57 2.87 -7.96 -18.72
C SER A 57 1.50 -8.56 -18.34
N GLY A 58 0.60 -7.77 -17.76
CA GLY A 58 -0.68 -8.20 -17.22
C GLY A 58 -0.59 -8.91 -15.87
N CYS A 59 0.53 -8.78 -15.16
CA CYS A 59 0.68 -9.29 -13.81
C CYS A 59 0.23 -8.28 -12.78
N ALA A 60 -0.27 -8.76 -11.63
CA ALA A 60 -0.68 -7.94 -10.51
C ALA A 60 0.46 -7.02 -10.02
N ASP A 61 0.10 -5.79 -9.61
CA ASP A 61 1.05 -4.81 -9.08
C ASP A 61 1.79 -5.37 -7.85
N PRO A 62 3.13 -5.26 -7.81
CA PRO A 62 3.92 -5.76 -6.68
C PRO A 62 3.51 -5.21 -5.31
N LEU A 63 3.01 -3.98 -5.25
CA LEU A 63 2.61 -3.37 -3.98
C LEU A 63 1.32 -3.96 -3.40
N LEU A 64 0.53 -4.73 -4.17
CA LEU A 64 -0.56 -5.53 -3.60
C LEU A 64 -0.03 -6.55 -2.59
N PHE A 65 1.13 -7.15 -2.84
CA PHE A 65 1.74 -8.07 -1.89
C PHE A 65 2.20 -7.34 -0.61
N ALA A 66 2.90 -6.21 -0.77
CA ALA A 66 3.33 -5.38 0.37
C ALA A 66 2.13 -4.94 1.24
N GLU A 67 1.05 -4.48 0.61
CA GLU A 67 -0.16 -4.09 1.33
C GLU A 67 -0.85 -5.29 1.99
N THR A 68 -0.88 -6.45 1.34
CA THR A 68 -1.45 -7.67 1.92
C THR A 68 -0.65 -8.13 3.14
N ILE A 69 0.69 -8.07 3.10
CA ILE A 69 1.55 -8.33 4.28
C ILE A 69 1.20 -7.37 5.42
N ARG A 70 1.06 -6.07 5.12
CA ARG A 70 0.69 -5.05 6.12
C ARG A 70 -0.65 -5.35 6.75
N GLN A 71 -1.68 -5.62 5.93
CA GLN A 71 -3.02 -5.95 6.43
C GLN A 71 -3.01 -7.25 7.25
N THR A 72 -2.29 -8.26 6.80
CA THR A 72 -2.14 -9.53 7.50
C THR A 72 -1.59 -9.33 8.91
N LEU A 73 -0.47 -8.59 9.06
CA LEU A 73 0.12 -8.33 10.37
C LEU A 73 -0.88 -7.63 11.30
N VAL A 74 -1.54 -6.57 10.82
CA VAL A 74 -2.49 -5.78 11.61
C VAL A 74 -3.70 -6.62 12.01
N PHE A 75 -4.24 -7.42 11.08
CA PHE A 75 -5.36 -8.34 11.33
C PHE A 75 -5.02 -9.37 12.40
N LEU A 76 -3.91 -10.08 12.23
CA LEU A 76 -3.48 -11.09 13.21
C LEU A 76 -3.21 -10.49 14.58
N ALA A 77 -2.61 -9.29 14.63
CA ALA A 77 -2.36 -8.58 15.87
C ALA A 77 -3.64 -8.32 16.67
N HIS A 78 -4.71 -7.86 16.01
CA HIS A 78 -5.97 -7.55 16.67
C HIS A 78 -6.79 -8.80 16.97
N GLU A 79 -6.99 -9.67 15.97
CA GLU A 79 -7.92 -10.79 16.03
C GLU A 79 -7.38 -11.95 16.86
N TYR A 80 -6.10 -12.29 16.72
CA TYR A 80 -5.52 -13.48 17.36
C TYR A 80 -4.68 -13.16 18.59
N TYR A 81 -4.07 -11.98 18.64
CA TYR A 81 -3.15 -11.63 19.74
C TYR A 81 -3.69 -10.52 20.65
N GLY A 82 -4.88 -10.01 20.40
CA GLY A 82 -5.58 -9.08 21.28
C GLY A 82 -4.87 -7.72 21.44
N VAL A 83 -4.06 -7.29 20.46
CA VAL A 83 -3.50 -5.93 20.47
C VAL A 83 -4.64 -4.93 20.38
N PRO A 84 -4.76 -3.96 21.33
CA PRO A 84 -5.91 -3.06 21.36
C PRO A 84 -6.04 -2.18 20.10
N LEU A 85 -7.25 -1.98 19.59
CA LEU A 85 -7.56 -1.18 18.40
C LEU A 85 -7.06 0.28 18.45
N GLY A 86 -6.98 0.87 19.65
CA GLY A 86 -6.47 2.23 19.85
C GLY A 86 -4.95 2.39 19.79
N TYR A 87 -4.20 1.32 19.53
CA TYR A 87 -2.75 1.37 19.46
C TYR A 87 -2.27 1.86 18.09
N ARG A 88 -1.18 2.63 18.11
CA ARG A 88 -0.51 3.15 16.92
C ARG A 88 0.53 2.15 16.43
N PHE A 89 0.41 1.72 15.20
CA PHE A 89 1.34 0.78 14.55
C PHE A 89 2.43 1.57 13.82
N VAL A 90 3.68 1.40 14.26
CA VAL A 90 4.86 2.07 13.71
C VAL A 90 5.70 1.04 12.97
N GLY A 91 5.76 1.13 11.65
CA GLY A 91 6.57 0.27 10.79
C GLY A 91 8.07 0.46 11.07
N ARG A 92 8.85 -0.63 11.02
CA ARG A 92 10.30 -0.64 11.19
C ARG A 92 11.01 -1.02 9.92
N ASP A 93 10.66 -2.16 9.38
CA ASP A 93 11.18 -2.67 8.11
C ASP A 93 10.14 -3.53 7.43
N MET A 94 10.22 -3.56 6.11
CA MET A 94 9.42 -4.40 5.24
C MET A 94 10.31 -4.92 4.12
N ASP A 95 10.24 -6.23 3.88
CA ASP A 95 10.92 -6.89 2.78
C ASP A 95 9.89 -7.69 1.98
N PHE A 96 10.04 -7.71 0.66
CA PHE A 96 9.32 -8.65 -0.20
C PHE A 96 10.10 -8.92 -1.47
N GLU A 97 9.93 -10.13 -2.00
CA GLU A 97 10.46 -10.55 -3.29
C GLU A 97 9.52 -11.53 -3.98
N PHE A 98 9.52 -11.53 -5.28
CA PHE A 98 8.83 -12.52 -6.10
C PHE A 98 9.83 -13.51 -6.67
N THR A 99 9.52 -14.79 -6.51
CA THR A 99 10.30 -15.91 -7.04
C THR A 99 9.71 -16.45 -8.34
N GLU A 100 8.38 -16.33 -8.52
CA GLU A 100 7.67 -16.77 -9.72
C GLU A 100 6.51 -15.80 -10.03
N ARG A 101 6.73 -14.89 -10.96
CA ARG A 101 5.74 -13.87 -11.33
C ARG A 101 4.69 -14.34 -12.32
N SER A 102 4.95 -15.40 -13.08
CA SER A 102 4.02 -15.86 -14.12
C SER A 102 2.65 -16.26 -13.58
N VAL A 103 2.61 -16.74 -12.33
CA VAL A 103 1.35 -17.11 -11.66
C VAL A 103 0.53 -15.91 -11.17
N LEU A 104 1.12 -14.71 -11.17
CA LEU A 104 0.46 -13.46 -10.77
C LEU A 104 -0.34 -12.81 -11.92
N LYS A 105 -0.43 -13.49 -13.07
CA LYS A 105 -1.14 -12.96 -14.23
C LYS A 105 -2.63 -12.80 -13.91
N VAL A 106 -3.14 -11.60 -14.15
CA VAL A 106 -4.54 -11.27 -13.89
C VAL A 106 -5.42 -11.92 -14.96
N GLY A 107 -6.34 -12.76 -14.52
CA GLY A 107 -7.27 -13.50 -15.37
C GLY A 107 -8.66 -12.87 -15.47
N ALA A 108 -9.65 -13.72 -15.78
CA ALA A 108 -11.04 -13.31 -15.90
C ALA A 108 -11.75 -13.04 -14.54
N VAL A 109 -11.16 -13.50 -13.43
CA VAL A 109 -11.68 -13.34 -12.06
C VAL A 109 -10.62 -12.69 -11.17
N PRO A 110 -11.01 -12.08 -10.04
CA PRO A 110 -10.05 -11.63 -9.03
C PRO A 110 -9.09 -12.74 -8.62
N LEU A 111 -7.85 -12.41 -8.30
CA LEU A 111 -6.81 -13.36 -7.99
C LEU A 111 -6.87 -13.79 -6.51
N PRO A 112 -7.24 -15.05 -6.18
CA PRO A 112 -7.14 -15.55 -4.82
C PRO A 112 -5.68 -15.84 -4.49
N VAL A 113 -5.19 -15.31 -3.38
CA VAL A 113 -3.84 -15.52 -2.89
C VAL A 113 -3.87 -16.05 -1.47
N VAL A 114 -2.90 -16.86 -1.10
CA VAL A 114 -2.72 -17.38 0.25
C VAL A 114 -1.35 -16.96 0.76
N LEU A 115 -1.30 -16.47 1.99
CA LEU A 115 -0.07 -16.24 2.72
C LEU A 115 0.09 -17.33 3.78
N GLU A 116 1.19 -18.08 3.71
CA GLU A 116 1.65 -18.92 4.82
C GLU A 116 2.51 -18.03 5.72
N VAL A 117 2.04 -17.79 6.94
CA VAL A 117 2.61 -16.77 7.83
C VAL A 117 3.18 -17.42 9.07
N SER A 118 4.38 -17.00 9.45
CA SER A 118 4.97 -17.24 10.76
C SER A 118 5.00 -15.93 11.54
N TRP A 119 4.48 -15.96 12.77
CA TRP A 119 4.48 -14.82 13.68
C TRP A 119 5.61 -14.93 14.70
N ALA A 120 6.23 -13.82 15.04
CA ALA A 120 7.21 -13.72 16.11
C ALA A 120 7.05 -12.42 16.89
N TRP A 121 7.20 -12.51 18.20
CA TRP A 121 7.31 -11.33 19.06
C TRP A 121 8.74 -10.76 19.01
N ALA A 122 8.86 -9.44 18.84
CA ALA A 122 10.12 -8.72 18.79
C ALA A 122 10.04 -7.45 19.65
N ASP A 123 10.76 -7.39 20.76
CA ASP A 123 10.68 -6.28 21.74
C ASP A 123 9.25 -6.13 22.32
N HIS A 124 8.68 -7.25 22.75
CA HIS A 124 7.33 -7.38 23.29
C HIS A 124 7.28 -7.10 24.79
N ARG A 125 6.54 -6.09 25.21
CA ARG A 125 6.38 -5.66 26.62
C ARG A 125 4.96 -5.15 26.88
N PRO A 126 3.95 -6.04 26.88
CA PRO A 126 2.58 -5.64 27.07
C PRO A 126 2.33 -5.08 28.50
N PRO A 127 1.39 -4.17 28.70
CA PRO A 127 0.60 -3.50 27.66
C PRO A 127 1.33 -2.30 27.01
N GLN A 128 2.60 -2.06 27.38
CA GLN A 128 3.32 -0.86 26.97
C GLN A 128 3.73 -0.87 25.50
N ARG A 129 4.07 -2.05 24.99
CA ARG A 129 4.60 -2.22 23.63
C ARG A 129 4.35 -3.63 23.14
N TYR A 130 3.87 -3.71 21.91
CA TYR A 130 3.73 -4.95 21.16
C TYR A 130 4.66 -4.85 19.95
N GLY A 131 5.88 -5.34 20.10
CA GLY A 131 6.82 -5.48 18.99
C GLY A 131 6.58 -6.82 18.31
N MET A 132 6.32 -6.82 17.02
CA MET A 132 5.89 -7.98 16.27
C MET A 132 6.58 -8.03 14.90
N ARG A 133 6.80 -9.24 14.41
CA ARG A 133 7.31 -9.55 13.08
C ARG A 133 6.49 -10.69 12.48
N ILE A 134 6.22 -10.59 11.21
CA ILE A 134 5.74 -11.72 10.41
C ILE A 134 6.73 -12.01 9.29
N GLU A 135 6.81 -13.29 8.93
CA GLU A 135 7.38 -13.78 7.68
C GLU A 135 6.28 -14.48 6.91
N ALA A 136 6.17 -14.20 5.63
CA ALA A 136 5.09 -14.69 4.79
C ALA A 136 5.63 -15.31 3.50
N VAL A 137 5.06 -16.44 3.11
CA VAL A 137 5.22 -17.03 1.78
C VAL A 137 3.93 -16.83 1.02
N LEU A 138 4.01 -16.16 -0.12
CA LEU A 138 2.89 -15.94 -1.03
C LEU A 138 2.70 -17.17 -1.93
N THR A 139 1.48 -17.67 -1.99
CA THR A 139 1.09 -18.82 -2.82
C THR A 139 -0.13 -18.47 -3.67
N VAL A 140 -0.07 -18.79 -4.95
CA VAL A 140 -1.18 -18.62 -5.92
C VAL A 140 -1.43 -19.95 -6.61
N GLY A 141 -2.67 -20.45 -6.57
CA GLY A 141 -3.01 -21.73 -7.18
C GLY A 141 -2.18 -22.92 -6.64
N GLY A 142 -1.72 -22.85 -5.39
CA GLY A 142 -0.85 -23.86 -4.79
C GLY A 142 0.65 -23.70 -5.14
N VAL A 143 1.04 -22.69 -5.94
CA VAL A 143 2.44 -22.44 -6.32
C VAL A 143 3.01 -21.32 -5.44
N PRO A 144 4.06 -21.58 -4.64
CA PRO A 144 4.80 -20.54 -3.94
C PRO A 144 5.47 -19.58 -4.93
N CYS A 145 5.21 -18.28 -4.81
CA CYS A 145 5.63 -17.31 -5.82
C CYS A 145 6.25 -16.04 -5.26
N GLY A 146 6.30 -15.89 -3.94
CA GLY A 146 6.95 -14.76 -3.29
C GLY A 146 7.19 -14.98 -1.80
N ARG A 147 8.04 -14.15 -1.23
CA ARG A 147 8.32 -14.11 0.21
C ARG A 147 8.31 -12.67 0.67
N GLY A 148 7.95 -12.46 1.92
CA GLY A 148 8.03 -11.14 2.50
C GLY A 148 8.08 -11.17 4.02
N SER A 149 8.46 -10.06 4.61
CA SER A 149 8.46 -9.87 6.05
C SER A 149 8.05 -8.44 6.40
N LEU A 150 7.51 -8.26 7.58
CA LEU A 150 7.18 -6.95 8.13
C LEU A 150 7.44 -6.95 9.63
N ARG A 151 8.16 -5.94 10.10
CA ARG A 151 8.35 -5.68 11.52
C ARG A 151 7.68 -4.36 11.92
N VAL A 152 6.89 -4.43 12.99
CA VAL A 152 6.10 -3.31 13.49
C VAL A 152 6.18 -3.25 15.01
N VAL A 153 6.01 -2.06 15.55
CA VAL A 153 5.78 -1.85 16.98
C VAL A 153 4.45 -1.14 17.16
N ALA A 154 3.53 -1.77 17.90
CA ALA A 154 2.29 -1.11 18.33
C ALA A 154 2.45 -0.55 19.75
N VAL A 155 2.06 0.71 19.94
CA VAL A 155 2.18 1.44 21.20
C VAL A 155 0.90 2.24 21.48
N ASP A 156 0.63 2.49 22.75
CA ASP A 156 -0.46 3.38 23.14
C ASP A 156 -0.19 4.85 22.73
N GLU A 157 -1.21 5.68 22.77
CA GLU A 157 -1.15 7.10 22.37
C GLU A 157 -0.10 7.89 23.19
N LYS A 158 0.05 7.62 24.48
CA LYS A 158 1.04 8.28 25.34
C LYS A 158 2.47 7.99 24.87
N ARG A 159 2.75 6.72 24.57
CA ARG A 159 4.08 6.30 24.09
C ARG A 159 4.32 6.74 22.67
N TYR A 160 3.30 6.69 21.83
CA TYR A 160 3.37 7.26 20.49
C TYR A 160 3.76 8.75 20.55
N GLY A 161 3.11 9.54 21.39
CA GLY A 161 3.46 10.93 21.62
C GLY A 161 4.92 11.13 22.11
N LEU A 162 5.46 10.20 22.91
CA LEU A 162 6.87 10.23 23.29
C LEU A 162 7.81 9.94 22.11
N LEU A 163 7.46 8.98 21.24
CA LEU A 163 8.22 8.69 20.03
C LEU A 163 8.24 9.90 19.08
N ARG A 164 7.10 10.56 18.89
CA ARG A 164 6.98 11.77 18.06
C ARG A 164 7.82 12.93 18.62
N ARG A 165 7.79 13.17 19.94
CA ARG A 165 8.60 14.21 20.59
C ARG A 165 10.10 13.93 20.46
N ARG A 166 10.54 12.68 20.58
CA ARG A 166 11.96 12.30 20.36
C ARG A 166 12.39 12.53 18.92
N ALA A 167 11.47 12.41 17.98
CA ALA A 167 11.68 12.75 16.58
C ALA A 167 11.62 14.28 16.30
N GLY A 168 11.46 15.12 17.35
CA GLY A 168 11.46 16.57 17.23
C GLY A 168 10.10 17.20 16.92
N ARG A 169 8.99 16.44 17.02
CA ARG A 169 7.65 16.97 16.77
C ARG A 169 6.58 16.36 17.70
N PRO A 170 5.59 17.15 18.19
CA PRO A 170 4.46 16.61 18.90
C PRO A 170 3.55 15.79 17.96
N ALA A 171 2.94 14.72 18.49
CA ALA A 171 1.90 14.00 17.77
C ALA A 171 0.69 14.92 17.54
N SER A 172 0.21 15.01 16.30
CA SER A 172 -1.07 15.63 16.01
C SER A 172 -2.20 14.70 16.44
N PRO A 173 -3.30 15.23 17.03
CA PRO A 173 -4.47 14.42 17.32
C PRO A 173 -5.07 13.94 16.00
N VAL A 174 -4.90 12.66 15.71
CA VAL A 174 -5.61 11.99 14.63
C VAL A 174 -6.93 11.53 15.22
N PRO A 175 -8.08 11.95 14.68
CA PRO A 175 -9.36 11.49 15.19
C PRO A 175 -9.41 9.96 15.10
N PRO A 176 -9.90 9.27 16.15
CA PRO A 176 -10.05 7.83 16.10
C PRO A 176 -10.95 7.47 14.92
N VAL A 177 -10.57 6.43 14.16
CA VAL A 177 -11.48 5.84 13.18
C VAL A 177 -12.69 5.37 13.97
N SER A 178 -13.80 6.08 13.88
CA SER A 178 -14.99 5.78 14.67
C SER A 178 -15.40 4.32 14.46
N PRO A 179 -15.60 3.54 15.53
CA PRO A 179 -16.22 2.25 15.39
C PRO A 179 -17.58 2.47 14.73
N VAL A 180 -17.83 1.80 13.62
CA VAL A 180 -19.16 1.80 13.01
C VAL A 180 -20.07 1.16 14.06
N SER A 181 -21.03 1.94 14.57
CA SER A 181 -22.08 1.38 15.43
C SER A 181 -22.71 0.20 14.70
N PRO A 182 -22.93 -0.95 15.37
CA PRO A 182 -23.59 -2.07 14.74
C PRO A 182 -24.95 -1.59 14.24
N VAL A 183 -25.19 -1.73 12.95
CA VAL A 183 -26.52 -1.54 12.36
C VAL A 183 -27.37 -2.63 12.98
N SER A 184 -28.28 -2.27 13.88
CA SER A 184 -29.30 -3.19 14.38
C SER A 184 -30.03 -3.79 13.19
N PRO A 185 -30.25 -5.12 13.13
CA PRO A 185 -31.03 -5.69 12.07
C PRO A 185 -32.43 -5.05 12.11
N ALA A 186 -32.80 -4.38 11.04
CA ALA A 186 -34.15 -3.83 10.88
C ALA A 186 -35.14 -4.99 11.05
N GLY A 187 -36.07 -4.83 11.99
CA GLY A 187 -37.10 -5.81 12.28
C GLY A 187 -37.83 -6.20 10.99
N ALA A 188 -38.13 -7.50 10.88
CA ALA A 188 -38.91 -8.05 9.80
C ALA A 188 -40.24 -7.28 9.67
N ALA A 189 -40.37 -6.51 8.59
CA ALA A 189 -41.62 -5.87 8.23
C ALA A 189 -42.52 -6.92 7.58
N SER A 190 -43.70 -7.11 8.16
CA SER A 190 -44.79 -7.90 7.57
C SER A 190 -45.28 -7.27 6.26
N PRO A 191 -45.66 -8.08 5.28
CA PRO A 191 -46.13 -7.55 3.98
C PRO A 191 -47.65 -7.31 4.05
N ASP A 192 -48.05 -6.08 4.34
CA ASP A 192 -49.41 -5.63 4.03
C ASP A 192 -49.47 -4.07 4.04
N GLY A 193 -49.86 -3.49 2.91
CA GLY A 193 -50.24 -2.09 2.82
C GLY A 193 -49.55 -1.26 1.74
N LEU A 194 -49.98 -1.38 0.50
CA LEU A 194 -49.77 -0.36 -0.53
C LEU A 194 -50.76 0.81 -0.32
N PRO A 195 -50.32 2.06 -0.32
CA PRO A 195 -51.18 3.21 -0.63
C PRO A 195 -51.00 3.70 -2.08
N PRO A 196 -52.03 4.32 -2.66
CA PRO A 196 -52.11 4.67 -4.06
C PRO A 196 -51.35 5.96 -4.41
N GLY A 197 -51.05 6.10 -5.69
CA GLY A 197 -50.19 7.08 -6.34
C GLY A 197 -50.50 8.56 -6.04
N GLY A 198 -49.41 9.31 -6.03
CA GLY A 198 -49.37 10.76 -6.04
C GLY A 198 -48.43 11.27 -7.12
N ALA A 199 -48.94 12.13 -8.01
CA ALA A 199 -48.25 12.68 -9.16
C ALA A 199 -47.08 13.56 -8.81
N VAL A 200 -46.01 13.44 -9.60
CA VAL A 200 -44.83 14.32 -9.53
C VAL A 200 -44.97 15.44 -10.54
N SER A 201 -44.92 16.68 -10.08
CA SER A 201 -44.73 17.87 -10.94
C SER A 201 -43.26 18.33 -10.89
N PRO A 202 -42.69 18.77 -12.02
CA PRO A 202 -41.31 19.26 -12.04
C PRO A 202 -41.27 20.77 -11.80
N GLY A 203 -40.43 21.20 -10.87
CA GLY A 203 -40.13 22.61 -10.62
C GLY A 203 -38.63 22.79 -10.38
N GLY A 204 -38.04 23.58 -11.28
CA GLY A 204 -36.60 23.88 -11.32
C GLY A 204 -36.14 24.90 -10.28
N ALA A 205 -34.87 25.05 -10.24
CA ALA A 205 -34.09 26.26 -10.18
C ALA A 205 -32.69 25.99 -9.66
N GLY A 206 -31.75 26.41 -10.45
CA GLY A 206 -30.33 26.31 -10.29
C GLY A 206 -29.80 27.07 -9.07
N GLY A 207 -28.87 26.45 -8.41
CA GLY A 207 -27.97 27.09 -7.45
C GLY A 207 -26.55 26.92 -7.96
N VAL A 208 -26.00 27.99 -8.54
CA VAL A 208 -24.57 28.07 -8.91
C VAL A 208 -23.79 28.20 -7.63
N VAL A 209 -23.00 27.17 -7.30
CA VAL A 209 -22.03 27.24 -6.20
C VAL A 209 -20.70 27.71 -6.80
N SER A 210 -20.35 28.96 -6.48
CA SER A 210 -19.06 29.55 -6.84
C SER A 210 -17.91 28.85 -6.08
N PRO A 211 -16.76 28.60 -6.73
CA PRO A 211 -15.61 28.03 -6.03
C PRO A 211 -14.99 29.08 -5.11
N VAL A 212 -14.80 28.72 -3.86
CA VAL A 212 -14.02 29.50 -2.87
C VAL A 212 -12.55 29.45 -3.30
N SER A 213 -12.02 30.56 -3.77
CA SER A 213 -10.60 30.75 -4.03
C SER A 213 -9.84 30.88 -2.70
N SER A 214 -9.15 29.84 -2.29
CA SER A 214 -8.13 29.95 -1.26
C SER A 214 -6.86 30.58 -1.86
N GLY A 215 -6.60 31.86 -1.55
CA GLY A 215 -5.38 32.55 -1.87
C GLY A 215 -4.19 31.90 -1.17
N GLY A 216 -3.40 31.14 -1.88
CA GLY A 216 -2.09 30.63 -1.45
C GLY A 216 -0.99 31.50 -2.05
N ALA A 217 -0.17 32.09 -1.18
CA ALA A 217 1.00 32.87 -1.52
C ALA A 217 1.93 32.17 -2.51
N GLY A 218 2.40 32.91 -3.49
CA GLY A 218 3.24 32.45 -4.59
C GLY A 218 4.45 31.63 -4.14
N ARG A 219 4.45 30.34 -4.48
CA ARG A 219 5.65 29.52 -4.56
C ARG A 219 6.17 29.63 -5.98
N GLY A 220 7.47 29.90 -6.11
CA GLY A 220 8.16 29.96 -7.38
C GLY A 220 7.88 28.74 -8.24
N VAL A 221 7.91 28.89 -9.56
CA VAL A 221 7.59 27.90 -10.58
C VAL A 221 8.49 26.66 -10.37
N GLY A 222 8.09 25.78 -9.47
CA GLY A 222 8.62 24.42 -9.33
C GLY A 222 7.98 23.55 -10.40
N ALA A 223 8.77 22.74 -11.11
CA ALA A 223 8.26 21.75 -12.03
C ALA A 223 7.16 20.92 -11.32
N GLY A 224 5.99 20.79 -11.96
CA GLY A 224 4.86 20.03 -11.44
C GLY A 224 5.18 18.52 -11.32
N ARG A 225 4.22 17.75 -10.83
CA ARG A 225 4.31 16.26 -10.79
C ARG A 225 4.75 15.69 -12.14
N LEU A 226 5.51 14.61 -12.11
CA LEU A 226 5.82 13.86 -13.32
C LEU A 226 4.54 13.30 -13.94
N ALA A 227 4.49 13.20 -15.27
CA ALA A 227 3.39 12.55 -15.95
C ALA A 227 3.25 11.09 -15.46
N ALA A 228 2.02 10.65 -15.24
CA ALA A 228 1.72 9.34 -14.63
C ALA A 228 2.41 8.18 -15.38
N GLN A 229 2.41 8.22 -16.71
CA GLN A 229 3.03 7.19 -17.55
C GLN A 229 4.54 7.07 -17.33
N ARG A 230 5.23 8.20 -17.05
CA ARG A 230 6.67 8.19 -16.76
C ARG A 230 7.02 7.48 -15.46
N VAL A 231 6.07 7.39 -14.55
CA VAL A 231 6.22 6.74 -13.24
C VAL A 231 5.45 5.40 -13.16
N GLY A 232 4.98 4.89 -14.29
CA GLY A 232 4.23 3.63 -14.37
C GLY A 232 2.90 3.69 -13.63
N ARG A 233 2.16 4.79 -13.77
CA ARG A 233 0.79 4.96 -13.27
C ARG A 233 -0.14 5.42 -14.39
N LEU A 234 -1.46 5.20 -14.23
CA LEU A 234 -2.44 5.54 -15.25
C LEU A 234 -3.02 6.95 -15.06
N ARG A 235 -3.17 7.41 -13.83
CA ARG A 235 -3.85 8.67 -13.52
C ARG A 235 -2.87 9.69 -12.93
N ALA A 236 -3.02 10.94 -13.35
CA ALA A 236 -2.15 12.03 -12.92
C ALA A 236 -2.06 12.17 -11.38
N LYS A 237 -3.16 11.95 -10.67
CA LYS A 237 -3.21 12.01 -9.20
C LYS A 237 -2.39 10.91 -8.51
N ASP A 238 -2.13 9.79 -9.21
CA ASP A 238 -1.38 8.66 -8.67
C ASP A 238 0.14 8.86 -8.78
N SER A 239 0.60 9.87 -9.55
CA SER A 239 1.99 10.27 -9.57
C SER A 239 2.34 11.01 -8.28
N VAL A 240 3.33 10.50 -7.53
CA VAL A 240 3.78 11.08 -6.27
C VAL A 240 5.18 11.70 -6.37
N LEU A 241 5.74 11.80 -7.57
CA LEU A 241 7.08 12.37 -7.79
C LEU A 241 7.03 13.68 -8.56
N ARG A 242 7.91 14.59 -8.17
CA ARG A 242 8.31 15.77 -8.93
C ARG A 242 9.84 15.88 -8.97
N PRO A 243 10.42 16.54 -9.97
CA PRO A 243 11.85 16.83 -10.01
C PRO A 243 12.27 17.59 -8.75
N GLY A 244 13.39 17.19 -8.15
CA GLY A 244 14.01 17.90 -7.04
C GLY A 244 14.83 19.11 -7.50
N GLY A 245 15.49 19.77 -6.54
CA GLY A 245 16.32 20.94 -6.82
C GLY A 245 17.65 20.64 -7.53
N ARG A 246 18.08 19.38 -7.58
CA ARG A 246 19.33 18.93 -8.21
C ARG A 246 19.08 17.72 -9.09
N ALA A 247 19.95 17.50 -10.05
CA ALA A 247 19.94 16.28 -10.86
C ALA A 247 20.12 15.05 -9.97
N GLY A 248 19.34 14.01 -10.20
CA GLY A 248 19.35 12.79 -9.38
C GLY A 248 18.57 12.87 -8.07
N GLU A 249 17.88 13.98 -7.81
CA GLU A 249 17.01 14.16 -6.66
C GLU A 249 15.54 14.30 -7.10
N TRP A 250 14.62 13.75 -6.34
CA TRP A 250 13.18 13.88 -6.54
C TRP A 250 12.51 14.21 -5.21
N ASP A 251 11.45 14.98 -5.23
CA ASP A 251 10.65 15.25 -4.05
C ASP A 251 9.34 14.47 -4.13
N LEU A 252 8.85 13.97 -2.99
CA LEU A 252 7.49 13.42 -2.89
C LEU A 252 6.49 14.58 -2.91
N GLU A 253 5.55 14.51 -3.83
CA GLU A 253 4.40 15.40 -3.92
C GLU A 253 3.19 14.74 -3.27
N LEU A 254 2.96 15.05 -1.99
CA LEU A 254 1.89 14.44 -1.19
C LEU A 254 0.53 15.05 -1.53
N ASP A 255 -0.43 14.22 -1.89
CA ASP A 255 -1.84 14.58 -2.01
C ASP A 255 -2.59 13.96 -0.82
N LEU A 256 -2.82 14.75 0.23
CA LEU A 256 -3.50 14.29 1.45
C LEU A 256 -4.98 13.92 1.20
N GLY A 257 -5.54 14.33 0.06
CA GLY A 257 -6.87 13.94 -0.41
C GLY A 257 -6.88 12.66 -1.24
N HIS A 258 -5.73 12.01 -1.45
CA HIS A 258 -5.65 10.79 -2.25
C HIS A 258 -6.32 9.61 -1.55
N ALA A 259 -7.44 9.12 -2.09
CA ALA A 259 -8.34 8.17 -1.44
C ALA A 259 -7.73 6.80 -1.07
N ILE A 260 -6.57 6.43 -1.66
CA ILE A 260 -5.91 5.14 -1.42
C ILE A 260 -4.65 5.32 -0.57
N LEU A 261 -3.79 6.26 -0.94
CA LEU A 261 -2.53 6.51 -0.24
C LEU A 261 -2.73 7.18 1.13
N PHE A 262 -3.80 7.97 1.26
CA PHE A 262 -4.23 8.64 2.48
C PHE A 262 -5.70 8.31 2.76
N ASP A 263 -6.05 7.01 2.77
CA ASP A 263 -7.44 6.57 2.95
C ASP A 263 -8.00 6.90 4.35
N HIS A 264 -7.15 7.25 5.29
CA HIS A 264 -7.52 7.73 6.62
C HIS A 264 -6.54 8.82 7.11
N PRO A 265 -6.96 9.69 8.04
CA PRO A 265 -6.10 10.73 8.59
C PRO A 265 -4.83 10.15 9.24
N THR A 266 -3.70 10.78 8.99
CA THR A 266 -2.40 10.43 9.57
C THR A 266 -1.63 11.70 9.93
N ASP A 267 -0.65 11.61 10.82
CA ASP A 267 0.20 12.72 11.24
C ASP A 267 1.63 12.63 10.68
N HIS A 268 1.89 11.64 9.83
CA HIS A 268 3.16 11.46 9.13
C HIS A 268 2.92 10.74 7.81
N VAL A 269 3.94 10.72 6.93
CA VAL A 269 3.87 10.02 5.64
C VAL A 269 3.80 8.52 5.87
N PRO A 270 2.75 7.82 5.40
CA PRO A 270 2.62 6.37 5.57
C PRO A 270 3.71 5.58 4.85
N LEU A 271 4.05 4.40 5.37
CA LEU A 271 5.01 3.48 4.72
C LEU A 271 4.62 3.19 3.26
N MET A 272 3.33 2.98 2.97
CA MET A 272 2.89 2.68 1.60
C MET A 272 3.07 3.86 0.64
N VAL A 273 3.06 5.10 1.13
CA VAL A 273 3.37 6.30 0.32
C VAL A 273 4.87 6.35 0.01
N LEU A 274 5.74 6.04 0.98
CA LEU A 274 7.18 5.94 0.75
C LEU A 274 7.51 4.83 -0.25
N LEU A 275 6.90 3.64 -0.07
CA LEU A 275 7.03 2.51 -1.00
C LEU A 275 6.61 2.89 -2.42
N GLU A 276 5.48 3.59 -2.56
CA GLU A 276 5.01 4.07 -3.85
C GLU A 276 6.01 5.06 -4.47
N GLY A 277 6.54 6.00 -3.68
CA GLY A 277 7.57 6.92 -4.14
C GLY A 277 8.84 6.19 -4.62
N PHE A 278 9.31 5.20 -3.87
CA PHE A 278 10.45 4.38 -4.25
C PHE A 278 10.18 3.57 -5.52
N ARG A 279 9.00 2.95 -5.62
CA ARG A 279 8.58 2.23 -6.82
C ARG A 279 8.52 3.15 -8.04
N GLN A 280 7.92 4.33 -7.92
CA GLN A 280 7.83 5.28 -9.03
C GLN A 280 9.22 5.74 -9.48
N LEU A 281 10.11 6.03 -8.55
CA LEU A 281 11.49 6.40 -8.88
C LEU A 281 12.23 5.27 -9.57
N GLY A 282 12.08 4.03 -9.08
CA GLY A 282 12.68 2.86 -9.71
C GLY A 282 12.16 2.63 -11.12
N TYR A 283 10.85 2.73 -11.34
CA TYR A 283 10.25 2.64 -12.68
C TYR A 283 10.81 3.71 -13.63
N LEU A 284 10.88 4.97 -13.18
CA LEU A 284 11.43 6.08 -13.95
C LEU A 284 12.86 5.77 -14.40
N GLN A 285 13.70 5.28 -13.49
CA GLN A 285 15.11 5.04 -13.77
C GLN A 285 15.37 3.82 -14.67
N THR A 286 14.52 2.81 -14.59
CA THR A 286 14.62 1.63 -15.44
C THR A 286 14.01 1.84 -16.82
N SER A 287 13.07 2.80 -16.95
CA SER A 287 12.41 3.11 -18.23
C SER A 287 13.12 4.18 -19.04
N GLU A 288 13.72 5.22 -18.41
CA GLU A 288 14.41 6.33 -19.10
C GLU A 288 15.83 5.95 -19.57
N GLY A 289 16.42 4.88 -19.08
CA GLY A 289 17.74 4.39 -19.48
C GLY A 289 17.83 3.79 -20.89
N GLY A 290 16.80 3.95 -21.73
CA GLY A 290 16.78 3.42 -23.10
C GLY A 290 16.63 1.90 -23.18
N ALA A 291 16.17 1.26 -22.10
CA ALA A 291 15.90 -0.17 -22.10
C ALA A 291 14.79 -0.47 -23.12
N ALA A 292 15.10 -1.34 -24.08
CA ALA A 292 14.13 -1.77 -25.09
C ALA A 292 12.95 -2.57 -24.50
N VAL A 293 13.03 -2.95 -23.22
CA VAL A 293 12.04 -3.78 -22.51
C VAL A 293 11.68 -3.12 -21.19
N PRO A 294 10.38 -2.95 -20.88
CA PRO A 294 9.93 -2.48 -19.59
C PRO A 294 10.45 -3.35 -18.44
N HIS A 295 10.66 -2.73 -17.28
CA HIS A 295 11.09 -3.44 -16.08
C HIS A 295 9.99 -3.38 -15.03
N THR A 296 9.88 -4.44 -14.26
CA THR A 296 8.96 -4.58 -13.15
C THR A 296 9.70 -4.78 -11.84
N LEU A 297 9.19 -4.22 -10.75
CA LEU A 297 9.71 -4.41 -9.40
C LEU A 297 9.59 -5.89 -9.00
N ALA A 298 10.74 -6.55 -8.82
CA ALA A 298 10.81 -7.95 -8.42
C ALA A 298 10.93 -8.11 -6.90
N GLY A 299 11.44 -7.10 -6.21
CA GLY A 299 11.54 -7.11 -4.76
C GLY A 299 12.01 -5.78 -4.21
N ALA A 300 11.72 -5.54 -2.93
CA ALA A 300 12.16 -4.38 -2.18
C ALA A 300 12.45 -4.74 -0.73
N SER A 301 13.48 -4.10 -0.16
CA SER A 301 13.78 -4.08 1.27
C SER A 301 13.80 -2.64 1.72
N VAL A 302 12.94 -2.29 2.67
CA VAL A 302 12.76 -0.93 3.18
C VAL A 302 12.96 -0.89 4.68
N ALA A 303 13.80 0.01 5.15
CA ALA A 303 13.98 0.31 6.58
C ALA A 303 13.44 1.71 6.89
N CYS A 304 12.58 1.81 7.92
CA CYS A 304 12.04 3.08 8.44
C CYS A 304 12.83 3.49 9.69
N LEU A 305 13.55 4.60 9.60
CA LEU A 305 14.48 5.08 10.62
C LEU A 305 13.89 6.23 11.44
N ALA A 306 13.10 7.10 10.78
CA ALA A 306 12.45 8.25 11.40
C ALA A 306 11.09 8.53 10.75
N PHE A 307 10.26 9.32 11.43
CA PHE A 307 8.99 9.79 10.86
C PHE A 307 9.23 10.83 9.76
N ALA A 308 8.52 10.70 8.66
CA ALA A 308 8.45 11.70 7.60
C ALA A 308 7.26 12.63 7.86
N GLU A 309 7.50 13.93 7.97
CA GLU A 309 6.47 14.92 8.28
C GLU A 309 5.69 15.32 7.02
N LEU A 310 4.38 15.58 7.17
CA LEU A 310 3.48 15.90 6.05
C LEU A 310 3.70 17.30 5.46
N ASP A 311 4.13 18.26 6.27
CA ASP A 311 4.28 19.67 5.90
C ASP A 311 5.65 20.05 5.36
N VAL A 312 6.54 19.08 5.24
CA VAL A 312 7.90 19.27 4.76
C VAL A 312 8.15 18.34 3.57
N PRO A 313 8.73 18.81 2.47
CA PRO A 313 9.06 17.94 1.35
C PRO A 313 9.98 16.78 1.78
N VAL A 314 9.62 15.58 1.40
CA VAL A 314 10.48 14.39 1.52
C VAL A 314 11.25 14.27 0.21
N ARG A 315 12.57 14.31 0.30
CA ARG A 315 13.45 14.13 -0.85
C ARG A 315 13.86 12.68 -1.00
N LEU A 316 13.74 12.17 -2.20
CA LEU A 316 14.27 10.86 -2.59
C LEU A 316 15.59 11.08 -3.33
N VAL A 317 16.64 10.41 -2.87
CA VAL A 317 17.98 10.48 -3.44
C VAL A 317 18.40 9.08 -3.88
N MET A 318 18.72 8.92 -5.14
CA MET A 318 19.29 7.67 -5.62
C MET A 318 20.77 7.59 -5.23
N THR A 319 21.12 6.63 -4.40
CA THR A 319 22.49 6.43 -3.93
C THR A 319 23.22 5.32 -4.68
N GLN A 320 22.47 4.44 -5.35
CA GLN A 320 23.05 3.39 -6.19
C GLN A 320 22.12 3.03 -7.35
N HIS A 321 22.72 2.94 -8.54
CA HIS A 321 22.09 2.35 -9.72
C HIS A 321 23.10 1.37 -10.33
N ARG A 322 22.78 0.08 -10.23
CA ARG A 322 23.62 -0.99 -10.76
C ARG A 322 22.90 -1.69 -11.91
N ALA A 323 23.41 -1.52 -13.11
CA ALA A 323 22.95 -2.26 -14.27
C ALA A 323 23.17 -3.77 -14.10
N PRO A 324 22.41 -4.61 -14.81
CA PRO A 324 22.61 -6.06 -14.79
C PRO A 324 24.03 -6.45 -15.15
N ALA A 325 24.59 -7.44 -14.45
CA ALA A 325 25.90 -8.02 -14.80
C ALA A 325 25.84 -8.82 -16.11
N ASP A 326 24.69 -9.45 -16.37
CA ASP A 326 24.41 -10.28 -17.53
C ASP A 326 23.16 -9.79 -18.27
N ALA A 327 23.04 -10.13 -19.57
CA ALA A 327 21.85 -9.82 -20.35
C ALA A 327 20.61 -10.49 -19.73
N GLY A 328 19.70 -9.68 -19.17
CA GLY A 328 18.49 -10.15 -18.50
C GLY A 328 18.59 -10.33 -16.98
N GLY A 329 19.73 -9.99 -16.36
CA GLY A 329 19.86 -9.91 -14.91
C GLY A 329 19.04 -8.73 -14.31
N PRO A 330 18.88 -8.67 -12.98
CA PRO A 330 18.13 -7.60 -12.33
C PRO A 330 18.92 -6.27 -12.31
N VAL A 331 18.22 -5.17 -12.48
CA VAL A 331 18.71 -3.84 -12.14
C VAL A 331 18.55 -3.65 -10.63
N LEU A 332 19.61 -3.26 -9.93
CA LEU A 332 19.59 -3.01 -8.50
C LEU A 332 19.67 -1.52 -8.24
N LEU A 333 18.71 -1.01 -7.47
CA LEU A 333 18.60 0.39 -7.09
C LEU A 333 18.62 0.54 -5.57
N ARG A 334 19.30 1.58 -5.08
CA ARG A 334 19.19 2.00 -3.69
C ARG A 334 18.78 3.46 -3.65
N VAL A 335 17.78 3.75 -2.81
CA VAL A 335 17.19 5.08 -2.65
C VAL A 335 17.12 5.41 -1.17
N GLU A 336 17.40 6.66 -0.85
CA GLU A 336 17.23 7.24 0.49
C GLU A 336 16.12 8.28 0.47
N ALA A 337 15.26 8.25 1.50
CA ALA A 337 14.31 9.31 1.77
C ALA A 337 14.86 10.22 2.85
N VAL A 338 14.99 11.52 2.55
CA VAL A 338 15.61 12.51 3.44
C VAL A 338 14.68 13.70 3.62
N GLN A 339 14.62 14.24 4.84
CA GLN A 339 13.85 15.44 5.17
C GLN A 339 14.64 16.31 6.15
N ARG A 340 14.89 17.58 5.82
CA ARG A 340 15.69 18.50 6.64
C ARG A 340 17.09 17.95 6.98
N GLY A 341 17.70 17.19 6.08
CA GLY A 341 19.01 16.56 6.32
C GLY A 341 18.97 15.31 7.19
N VAL A 342 17.79 14.87 7.64
CA VAL A 342 17.59 13.62 8.42
C VAL A 342 17.24 12.49 7.47
N LEU A 343 17.95 11.36 7.57
CA LEU A 343 17.62 10.13 6.88
C LEU A 343 16.37 9.49 7.52
N LEU A 344 15.29 9.39 6.76
CA LEU A 344 14.01 8.87 7.20
C LEU A 344 13.83 7.38 6.91
N SER A 345 14.25 6.98 5.71
CA SER A 345 14.08 5.62 5.23
C SER A 345 15.11 5.30 4.15
N THR A 346 15.46 4.03 4.03
CA THR A 346 16.27 3.50 2.93
C THR A 346 15.49 2.40 2.22
N ALA A 347 15.64 2.33 0.90
CA ALA A 347 15.07 1.25 0.09
C ALA A 347 16.15 0.63 -0.80
N SER A 348 16.23 -0.69 -0.83
CA SER A 348 16.97 -1.46 -1.82
C SER A 348 15.96 -2.22 -2.67
N MET A 349 16.05 -2.08 -3.99
CA MET A 349 15.05 -2.63 -4.91
C MET A 349 15.74 -3.43 -6.01
N SER A 350 15.10 -4.52 -6.43
CA SER A 350 15.47 -5.29 -7.61
C SER A 350 14.39 -5.19 -8.67
N TRP A 351 14.80 -4.93 -9.91
CA TRP A 351 13.93 -4.76 -11.06
C TRP A 351 14.32 -5.76 -12.12
N THR A 352 13.35 -6.49 -12.66
CA THR A 352 13.57 -7.48 -13.72
C THR A 352 12.89 -7.02 -15.01
N ALA A 353 13.52 -7.29 -16.14
CA ALA A 353 12.91 -7.06 -17.43
C ALA A 353 11.63 -7.88 -17.57
N GLU A 354 10.57 -7.27 -18.06
CA GLU A 354 9.36 -7.97 -18.42
C GLU A 354 9.69 -8.90 -19.58
N ARG A 355 9.59 -10.22 -19.40
CA ARG A 355 9.72 -11.16 -20.51
C ARG A 355 8.48 -10.98 -21.39
N GLY A 356 8.59 -10.15 -22.40
CA GLY A 356 7.53 -9.85 -23.33
C GLY A 356 7.07 -11.11 -24.07
N VAL A 357 5.78 -11.19 -24.32
CA VAL A 357 5.26 -11.92 -25.48
C VAL A 357 6.07 -11.43 -26.69
N PRO A 358 6.65 -12.31 -27.53
CA PRO A 358 7.36 -11.88 -28.73
C PRO A 358 6.46 -10.94 -29.52
N VAL A 359 6.90 -9.70 -29.73
CA VAL A 359 6.25 -8.81 -30.69
C VAL A 359 6.35 -9.55 -32.03
N ALA A 360 5.22 -10.01 -32.55
CA ALA A 360 5.16 -10.55 -33.89
C ALA A 360 5.78 -9.49 -34.81
N ALA A 361 6.85 -9.86 -35.49
CA ALA A 361 7.49 -8.99 -36.48
C ALA A 361 6.40 -8.51 -37.45
N PRO A 362 6.35 -7.21 -37.82
CA PRO A 362 5.41 -6.73 -38.83
C PRO A 362 5.64 -7.59 -40.07
N GLY A 363 4.59 -8.34 -40.44
CA GLY A 363 4.64 -9.20 -41.61
C GLY A 363 5.01 -8.38 -42.84
N SER A 364 6.12 -8.78 -43.48
CA SER A 364 6.40 -8.39 -44.84
C SER A 364 5.28 -8.94 -45.72
N ALA A 365 4.39 -8.05 -46.16
CA ALA A 365 3.46 -8.32 -47.27
C ALA A 365 4.15 -7.98 -48.59
#